data_f261df976488fa22385e90aacea91ed9
#
_entry.id   f261df976488fa22385e90aacea91ed9
#
_cell.length_a   1.000
_cell.length_b   1.000
_cell.length_c   1.000
_cell.angle_alpha   90.00
_cell.angle_beta   90.00
_cell.angle_gamma   90.00
#
_symmetry.space_group_name_H-M   'P 1'
#
loop_
_entity.id
_entity.type
_entity.pdbx_description
1 polymer ?
#
loop_
_entity_poly.entity_id
_entity_poly.type
_entity_poly.pdbx_seq_one_letter_code
_entity_poly.pdbx_strand_id
1 'polypeptide(L)'
;PDKGYEVDDIVAKDAKGNKLTLKDNGDGTYTFTMPASKVTVTAAFAEKKAEPIVPEKLFADVSAEEYYYEAVKWASENGVTGGIGENLFGAKLPCTRAQIVTFLWRAAGSPEPKGMSGFVDVSADAYYAKAVAWAVEQGIVSGTSATTFNPDAVCTRAQSVAFLYRAFGEKVNKAAGFSDVSADAYYADAVAWAVENGVASGIGGGLFAPDQDCARGQIVAFLYRAYQNK
;
A
#
# COMPACT_ATOMS: atom_id res chain seq x y z
N PRO A 1 34.23 -13.34 13.85
CA PRO A 1 34.23 -13.64 12.41
C PRO A 1 34.07 -12.38 11.59
N ASP A 2 34.49 -12.42 10.33
CA ASP A 2 34.30 -11.31 9.40
C ASP A 2 32.82 -11.07 9.10
N LYS A 3 32.51 -9.86 8.58
CA LYS A 3 31.12 -9.49 8.25
C LYS A 3 30.55 -10.48 7.23
N GLY A 4 29.44 -11.11 7.59
CA GLY A 4 28.75 -12.13 6.75
C GLY A 4 29.08 -13.57 7.14
N TYR A 5 29.91 -13.80 8.14
CA TYR A 5 30.24 -15.14 8.64
C TYR A 5 29.82 -15.32 10.10
N GLU A 6 29.54 -16.55 10.47
CA GLU A 6 29.28 -16.97 11.86
C GLU A 6 30.21 -18.14 12.23
N VAL A 7 30.39 -18.38 13.52
CA VAL A 7 31.16 -19.53 14.00
C VAL A 7 30.35 -20.79 13.75
N ASP A 8 30.85 -21.67 12.88
CA ASP A 8 30.24 -22.98 12.60
C ASP A 8 30.67 -24.04 13.62
N ASP A 9 31.98 -24.07 13.93
CA ASP A 9 32.53 -24.92 14.95
C ASP A 9 33.70 -24.23 15.66
N ILE A 10 33.85 -24.48 16.95
CA ILE A 10 34.99 -24.02 17.73
C ILE A 10 35.44 -25.12 18.71
N VAL A 11 36.70 -25.44 18.65
CA VAL A 11 37.30 -26.47 19.50
C VAL A 11 38.58 -25.96 20.18
N ALA A 12 38.67 -26.10 21.49
CA ALA A 12 39.88 -25.89 22.25
C ALA A 12 40.47 -27.24 22.71
N LYS A 13 41.76 -27.43 22.54
CA LYS A 13 42.49 -28.65 22.95
C LYS A 13 43.69 -28.31 23.79
N ASP A 14 43.97 -29.12 24.83
CA ASP A 14 45.20 -29.04 25.59
C ASP A 14 46.42 -29.59 24.82
N ALA A 15 47.62 -29.51 25.39
CA ALA A 15 48.88 -29.99 24.78
C ALA A 15 48.88 -31.51 24.53
N LYS A 16 47.98 -32.27 25.14
CA LYS A 16 47.83 -33.71 24.95
C LYS A 16 46.72 -34.05 23.94
N GLY A 17 46.04 -33.03 23.39
CA GLY A 17 44.95 -33.18 22.40
C GLY A 17 43.57 -33.39 23.02
N ASN A 18 43.42 -33.31 24.34
CA ASN A 18 42.11 -33.44 24.97
C ASN A 18 41.28 -32.18 24.72
N LYS A 19 39.97 -32.36 24.37
CA LYS A 19 39.04 -31.24 24.19
C LYS A 19 38.72 -30.59 25.55
N LEU A 20 38.72 -29.26 25.55
CA LEU A 20 38.28 -28.44 26.67
C LEU A 20 36.81 -28.07 26.49
N THR A 21 36.08 -28.01 27.60
CA THR A 21 34.69 -27.53 27.57
C THR A 21 34.65 -26.03 27.35
N LEU A 22 34.02 -25.61 26.28
CA LEU A 22 33.76 -24.21 25.94
C LEU A 22 32.36 -23.83 26.42
N LYS A 23 32.22 -22.65 27.01
CA LYS A 23 30.93 -22.01 27.30
C LYS A 23 30.73 -20.90 26.30
N ASP A 24 29.66 -20.98 25.49
CA ASP A 24 29.21 -19.90 24.65
C ASP A 24 28.51 -18.83 25.54
N ASN A 25 28.90 -17.57 25.38
CA ASN A 25 28.34 -16.44 26.11
C ASN A 25 27.17 -15.76 25.36
N GLY A 26 26.87 -16.18 24.14
CA GLY A 26 25.77 -15.64 23.30
C GLY A 26 26.07 -14.30 22.61
N ASP A 27 27.27 -13.74 22.82
CA ASP A 27 27.73 -12.47 22.24
C ASP A 27 28.85 -12.67 21.20
N GLY A 28 29.04 -13.92 20.72
CA GLY A 28 30.13 -14.30 19.82
C GLY A 28 31.47 -14.57 20.53
N THR A 29 31.48 -14.57 21.86
CA THR A 29 32.64 -14.94 22.68
C THR A 29 32.44 -16.28 23.36
N TYR A 30 33.57 -16.99 23.63
CA TYR A 30 33.59 -18.29 24.28
C TYR A 30 34.55 -18.25 25.45
N THR A 31 34.16 -18.89 26.55
CA THR A 31 34.97 -18.98 27.76
C THR A 31 35.32 -20.43 28.05
N PHE A 32 36.55 -20.67 28.50
CA PHE A 32 36.98 -21.97 29.01
C PHE A 32 37.98 -21.83 30.18
N THR A 33 38.11 -22.87 30.98
CA THR A 33 39.10 -22.90 32.06
C THR A 33 40.46 -23.26 31.49
N MET A 34 41.45 -22.39 31.66
CA MET A 34 42.81 -22.60 31.17
C MET A 34 43.52 -23.69 31.95
N PRO A 35 43.95 -24.80 31.33
CA PRO A 35 44.76 -25.81 31.97
C PRO A 35 46.21 -25.31 32.15
N ALA A 36 47.03 -26.02 33.00
CA ALA A 36 48.44 -25.74 33.17
C ALA A 36 49.31 -26.19 31.98
N SER A 37 48.80 -26.09 30.74
CA SER A 37 49.47 -26.49 29.52
C SER A 37 49.08 -25.59 28.35
N LYS A 38 49.81 -25.65 27.24
CA LYS A 38 49.44 -24.94 26.00
C LYS A 38 48.06 -25.39 25.51
N VAL A 39 47.25 -24.43 25.10
CA VAL A 39 45.94 -24.66 24.47
C VAL A 39 46.00 -24.21 23.02
N THR A 40 45.45 -25.02 22.15
CA THR A 40 45.19 -24.67 20.73
C THR A 40 43.70 -24.52 20.51
N VAL A 41 43.27 -23.38 20.02
CA VAL A 41 41.87 -23.10 19.65
C VAL A 41 41.79 -23.09 18.11
N THR A 42 40.85 -23.83 17.58
CA THR A 42 40.55 -23.89 16.14
C THR A 42 39.08 -23.50 15.98
N ALA A 43 38.79 -22.54 15.11
CA ALA A 43 37.43 -22.15 14.74
C ALA A 43 37.21 -22.37 13.23
N ALA A 44 36.07 -22.91 12.89
CA ALA A 44 35.53 -22.94 11.54
C ALA A 44 34.42 -21.89 11.42
N PHE A 45 34.32 -21.27 10.27
CA PHE A 45 33.33 -20.23 9.98
C PHE A 45 32.50 -20.65 8.77
N ALA A 46 31.19 -20.46 8.84
CA ALA A 46 30.27 -20.61 7.74
C ALA A 46 29.71 -19.24 7.33
N GLU A 47 29.35 -19.10 6.07
CA GLU A 47 28.56 -17.94 5.65
C GLU A 47 27.26 -17.93 6.42
N LYS A 48 26.91 -16.79 7.02
CA LYS A 48 25.58 -16.59 7.58
C LYS A 48 24.58 -16.86 6.47
N LYS A 49 23.81 -17.93 6.60
CA LYS A 49 22.61 -18.08 5.78
C LYS A 49 21.80 -16.80 5.98
N ALA A 50 21.59 -16.04 4.89
CA ALA A 50 20.64 -14.96 4.92
C ALA A 50 19.34 -15.56 5.48
N GLU A 51 18.93 -15.09 6.66
CA GLU A 51 17.57 -15.37 7.09
C GLU A 51 16.66 -14.95 5.93
N PRO A 52 15.69 -15.79 5.53
CA PRO A 52 14.75 -15.34 4.53
C PRO A 52 14.25 -13.98 5.01
N ILE A 53 14.48 -12.94 4.21
CA ILE A 53 13.91 -11.61 4.44
C ILE A 53 12.41 -11.88 4.38
N VAL A 54 11.80 -12.12 5.54
CA VAL A 54 10.35 -12.05 5.67
C VAL A 54 10.08 -10.58 5.42
N PRO A 55 9.50 -10.20 4.27
CA PRO A 55 9.23 -8.81 4.00
C PRO A 55 8.45 -8.29 5.19
N GLU A 56 8.94 -7.21 5.82
CA GLU A 56 8.25 -6.58 6.94
C GLU A 56 6.81 -6.37 6.48
N LYS A 57 5.88 -7.03 7.16
CA LYS A 57 4.50 -7.12 6.66
C LYS A 57 3.94 -5.72 6.64
N LEU A 58 3.77 -5.17 5.44
CA LEU A 58 3.38 -3.77 5.20
C LEU A 58 2.20 -3.34 6.08
N PHE A 59 1.15 -4.16 6.10
CA PHE A 59 0.01 -4.10 7.03
C PHE A 59 -0.40 -5.53 7.37
N ALA A 60 -0.89 -5.76 8.58
CA ALA A 60 -1.19 -7.09 9.08
C ALA A 60 -2.28 -7.83 8.27
N ASP A 61 -3.18 -7.10 7.62
CA ASP A 61 -4.28 -7.59 6.81
C ASP A 61 -4.02 -7.58 5.29
N VAL A 62 -2.76 -7.33 4.86
CA VAL A 62 -2.37 -7.30 3.44
C VAL A 62 -1.38 -8.42 3.18
N SER A 63 -1.81 -9.44 2.41
CA SER A 63 -0.95 -10.54 1.95
C SER A 63 -0.24 -10.17 0.66
N ALA A 64 0.99 -10.68 0.48
CA ALA A 64 1.78 -10.46 -0.73
C ALA A 64 1.16 -11.10 -1.99
N GLU A 65 0.26 -12.08 -1.83
CA GLU A 65 -0.45 -12.74 -2.93
C GLU A 65 -1.67 -11.94 -3.42
N GLU A 66 -2.08 -10.89 -2.70
CA GLU A 66 -3.25 -10.10 -3.06
C GLU A 66 -2.95 -9.15 -4.23
N TYR A 67 -3.88 -9.05 -5.18
CA TYR A 67 -3.72 -8.22 -6.40
C TYR A 67 -3.47 -6.73 -6.13
N TYR A 68 -3.81 -6.26 -4.94
CA TYR A 68 -3.61 -4.88 -4.50
C TYR A 68 -2.33 -4.68 -3.68
N TYR A 69 -1.52 -5.72 -3.45
CA TYR A 69 -0.35 -5.65 -2.58
C TYR A 69 0.64 -4.54 -3.00
N GLU A 70 1.08 -4.55 -4.26
CA GLU A 70 2.02 -3.56 -4.78
C GLU A 70 1.43 -2.14 -4.75
N ALA A 71 0.13 -2.02 -4.98
CA ALA A 71 -0.56 -0.74 -4.91
C ALA A 71 -0.62 -0.20 -3.47
N VAL A 72 -0.90 -1.05 -2.48
CA VAL A 72 -0.91 -0.67 -1.07
C VAL A 72 0.49 -0.31 -0.58
N LYS A 73 1.49 -1.08 -1.02
CA LYS A 73 2.90 -0.80 -0.74
C LYS A 73 3.31 0.57 -1.27
N TRP A 74 3.07 0.83 -2.56
CA TRP A 74 3.31 2.13 -3.18
C TRP A 74 2.58 3.26 -2.42
N ALA A 75 1.31 3.06 -2.09
CA ALA A 75 0.53 4.08 -1.40
C ALA A 75 1.05 4.40 0.01
N SER A 76 1.59 3.39 0.72
CA SER A 76 2.23 3.57 2.02
C SER A 76 3.57 4.29 1.89
N GLU A 77 4.43 3.85 0.98
CA GLU A 77 5.77 4.42 0.75
C GLU A 77 5.71 5.88 0.28
N ASN A 78 4.66 6.25 -0.46
CA ASN A 78 4.46 7.62 -0.97
C ASN A 78 3.53 8.47 -0.07
N GLY A 79 3.21 8.02 1.14
CA GLY A 79 2.40 8.79 2.09
C GLY A 79 0.93 8.97 1.67
N VAL A 80 0.45 8.22 0.67
CA VAL A 80 -0.95 8.26 0.21
C VAL A 80 -1.88 7.69 1.28
N THR A 81 -1.43 6.64 1.98
CA THR A 81 -2.16 6.05 3.10
C THR A 81 -1.25 5.70 4.28
N GLY A 82 -1.77 5.85 5.50
CA GLY A 82 -1.18 5.30 6.73
C GLY A 82 -2.01 4.15 7.31
N GLY A 83 -2.94 3.58 6.52
CA GLY A 83 -3.85 2.55 7.00
C GLY A 83 -5.06 3.13 7.75
N ILE A 84 -5.66 2.29 8.61
CA ILE A 84 -6.83 2.63 9.45
C ILE A 84 -6.52 2.54 10.95
N GLY A 85 -5.26 2.37 11.33
CA GLY A 85 -4.79 2.13 12.69
C GLY A 85 -4.42 0.66 12.93
N GLU A 86 -3.79 0.39 14.07
CA GLU A 86 -3.40 -0.96 14.53
C GLU A 86 -2.65 -1.80 13.48
N ASN A 87 -1.83 -1.15 12.65
CA ASN A 87 -1.13 -1.77 11.54
C ASN A 87 -2.06 -2.48 10.53
N LEU A 88 -3.27 -1.96 10.33
CA LEU A 88 -4.25 -2.47 9.37
C LEU A 88 -4.45 -1.47 8.23
N PHE A 89 -4.58 -1.99 7.01
CA PHE A 89 -4.97 -1.20 5.83
C PHE A 89 -6.49 -1.14 5.64
N GLY A 90 -7.21 -2.20 5.97
CA GLY A 90 -8.64 -2.33 5.76
C GLY A 90 -9.00 -2.57 4.28
N ALA A 91 -8.23 -3.39 3.56
CA ALA A 91 -8.36 -3.57 2.11
C ALA A 91 -9.76 -3.95 1.64
N LYS A 92 -10.49 -4.73 2.44
CA LYS A 92 -11.84 -5.23 2.12
C LYS A 92 -12.95 -4.31 2.60
N LEU A 93 -12.62 -3.27 3.35
CA LEU A 93 -13.62 -2.30 3.82
C LEU A 93 -14.08 -1.39 2.68
N PRO A 94 -15.35 -0.98 2.66
CA PRO A 94 -15.84 0.03 1.74
C PRO A 94 -15.05 1.33 1.86
N CYS A 95 -14.80 2.01 0.75
CA CYS A 95 -14.09 3.28 0.74
C CYS A 95 -15.07 4.45 0.65
N THR A 96 -14.93 5.40 1.57
CA THR A 96 -15.80 6.58 1.57
C THR A 96 -15.33 7.66 0.59
N ARG A 97 -16.22 8.60 0.26
CA ARG A 97 -15.92 9.76 -0.58
C ARG A 97 -14.77 10.58 -0.03
N ALA A 98 -14.74 10.83 1.29
CA ALA A 98 -13.65 11.52 1.96
C ALA A 98 -12.31 10.79 1.82
N GLN A 99 -12.33 9.47 1.93
CA GLN A 99 -11.12 8.65 1.82
C GLN A 99 -10.54 8.67 0.40
N ILE A 100 -11.37 8.51 -0.63
CA ILE A 100 -10.88 8.50 -2.02
C ILE A 100 -10.30 9.86 -2.43
N VAL A 101 -10.95 10.97 -2.07
CA VAL A 101 -10.39 12.30 -2.39
C VAL A 101 -9.11 12.58 -1.61
N THR A 102 -8.98 12.05 -0.39
CA THR A 102 -7.74 12.13 0.40
C THR A 102 -6.61 11.35 -0.25
N PHE A 103 -6.87 10.16 -0.79
CA PHE A 103 -5.86 9.40 -1.52
C PHE A 103 -5.41 10.14 -2.78
N LEU A 104 -6.35 10.68 -3.57
CA LEU A 104 -6.05 11.47 -4.76
C LEU A 104 -5.21 12.71 -4.44
N TRP A 105 -5.61 13.47 -3.41
CA TRP A 105 -4.92 14.67 -2.98
C TRP A 105 -3.48 14.38 -2.51
N ARG A 106 -3.31 13.32 -1.70
CA ARG A 106 -1.97 12.90 -1.24
C ARG A 106 -1.10 12.39 -2.38
N ALA A 107 -1.66 11.62 -3.32
CA ALA A 107 -0.94 11.18 -4.50
C ALA A 107 -0.52 12.36 -5.40
N ALA A 108 -1.23 13.48 -5.36
CA ALA A 108 -0.87 14.72 -6.02
C ALA A 108 0.18 15.56 -5.26
N GLY A 109 0.70 15.07 -4.12
CA GLY A 109 1.68 15.78 -3.29
C GLY A 109 1.05 16.73 -2.26
N SER A 110 -0.23 16.56 -1.93
CA SER A 110 -0.96 17.34 -0.93
C SER A 110 -0.95 18.85 -1.18
N PRO A 111 -1.28 19.32 -2.41
CA PRO A 111 -1.24 20.76 -2.72
C PRO A 111 -2.22 21.54 -1.85
N GLU A 112 -1.80 22.73 -1.42
CA GLU A 112 -2.65 23.60 -0.59
C GLU A 112 -3.79 24.16 -1.43
N PRO A 113 -5.08 23.98 -1.04
CA PRO A 113 -6.20 24.56 -1.74
C PRO A 113 -6.28 26.08 -1.52
N LYS A 114 -6.89 26.82 -2.45
CA LYS A 114 -7.05 28.28 -2.36
C LYS A 114 -8.00 28.72 -1.25
N GLY A 115 -8.88 27.83 -0.81
CA GLY A 115 -9.87 28.06 0.25
C GLY A 115 -10.56 26.79 0.68
N MET A 116 -11.54 26.90 1.56
CA MET A 116 -12.35 25.77 2.00
C MET A 116 -13.48 25.49 1.00
N SER A 117 -13.97 24.23 0.98
CA SER A 117 -14.98 23.77 0.00
C SER A 117 -16.37 24.43 0.12
N GLY A 118 -16.69 25.02 1.29
CA GLY A 118 -17.99 25.62 1.57
C GLY A 118 -19.11 24.63 1.85
N PHE A 119 -18.86 23.33 1.87
CA PHE A 119 -19.86 22.32 2.25
C PHE A 119 -20.12 22.33 3.75
N VAL A 120 -21.39 22.32 4.15
CA VAL A 120 -21.81 22.41 5.56
C VAL A 120 -21.48 21.15 6.36
N ASP A 121 -21.30 20.02 5.68
CA ASP A 121 -20.97 18.71 6.25
C ASP A 121 -19.46 18.38 6.18
N VAL A 122 -18.63 19.36 5.83
CA VAL A 122 -17.17 19.26 5.84
C VAL A 122 -16.59 20.23 6.85
N SER A 123 -16.32 19.74 8.07
CA SER A 123 -15.66 20.55 9.11
C SER A 123 -14.28 20.99 8.64
N ALA A 124 -13.88 22.22 8.94
CA ALA A 124 -12.56 22.76 8.64
C ALA A 124 -11.43 21.94 9.30
N ASP A 125 -11.70 21.33 10.45
CA ASP A 125 -10.73 20.51 11.20
C ASP A 125 -10.71 19.03 10.77
N ALA A 126 -11.57 18.64 9.81
CA ALA A 126 -11.60 17.27 9.33
C ALA A 126 -10.31 16.96 8.54
N TYR A 127 -9.75 15.76 8.72
CA TYR A 127 -8.51 15.33 8.05
C TYR A 127 -8.59 15.39 6.51
N TYR A 128 -9.81 15.35 5.99
CA TYR A 128 -10.10 15.40 4.55
C TYR A 128 -10.49 16.80 4.05
N ALA A 129 -10.59 17.81 4.92
CA ALA A 129 -11.12 19.13 4.54
C ALA A 129 -10.35 19.77 3.38
N LYS A 130 -9.01 19.77 3.44
CA LYS A 130 -8.14 20.29 2.38
C LYS A 130 -8.24 19.43 1.10
N ALA A 131 -8.33 18.11 1.24
CA ALA A 131 -8.47 17.21 0.12
C ALA A 131 -9.79 17.44 -0.65
N VAL A 132 -10.89 17.64 0.08
CA VAL A 132 -12.20 17.97 -0.52
C VAL A 132 -12.14 19.31 -1.24
N ALA A 133 -11.59 20.35 -0.59
CA ALA A 133 -11.45 21.68 -1.19
C ALA A 133 -10.62 21.62 -2.48
N TRP A 134 -9.47 20.98 -2.45
CA TRP A 134 -8.61 20.78 -3.62
C TRP A 134 -9.33 20.01 -4.73
N ALA A 135 -10.00 18.91 -4.41
CA ALA A 135 -10.67 18.08 -5.40
C ALA A 135 -11.84 18.81 -6.09
N VAL A 136 -12.52 19.72 -5.37
CA VAL A 136 -13.52 20.62 -5.94
C VAL A 136 -12.88 21.65 -6.85
N GLU A 137 -11.82 22.32 -6.43
CA GLU A 137 -11.08 23.28 -7.25
C GLU A 137 -10.54 22.68 -8.55
N GLN A 138 -10.11 21.42 -8.51
CA GLN A 138 -9.64 20.70 -9.69
C GLN A 138 -10.77 20.13 -10.55
N GLY A 139 -12.04 20.29 -10.15
CA GLY A 139 -13.18 19.70 -10.87
C GLY A 139 -13.24 18.17 -10.80
N ILE A 140 -12.49 17.54 -9.90
CA ILE A 140 -12.46 16.07 -9.71
C ILE A 140 -13.76 15.60 -9.10
N VAL A 141 -14.27 16.34 -8.11
CA VAL A 141 -15.51 16.03 -7.41
C VAL A 141 -16.42 17.25 -7.34
N SER A 142 -17.71 16.99 -7.15
CA SER A 142 -18.72 17.96 -6.75
C SER A 142 -19.42 17.47 -5.48
N GLY A 143 -20.23 18.33 -4.87
CA GLY A 143 -21.14 17.93 -3.81
C GLY A 143 -22.17 16.91 -4.28
N THR A 144 -22.81 16.24 -3.35
CA THR A 144 -24.02 15.43 -3.58
C THR A 144 -25.27 16.32 -3.64
N SER A 145 -25.13 17.57 -3.14
CA SER A 145 -26.05 18.66 -3.33
C SER A 145 -25.28 19.99 -3.46
N ALA A 146 -25.97 21.11 -3.56
CA ALA A 146 -25.35 22.43 -3.61
C ALA A 146 -24.56 22.76 -2.32
N THR A 147 -24.91 22.17 -1.19
CA THR A 147 -24.37 22.49 0.14
C THR A 147 -23.72 21.32 0.88
N THR A 148 -23.81 20.09 0.36
CA THR A 148 -23.29 18.88 1.02
C THR A 148 -22.34 18.10 0.13
N PHE A 149 -21.27 17.60 0.72
CA PHE A 149 -20.29 16.70 0.10
C PHE A 149 -20.62 15.22 0.33
N ASN A 150 -21.19 14.91 1.49
CA ASN A 150 -21.47 13.57 2.00
C ASN A 150 -20.20 12.75 2.18
N PRO A 151 -19.28 13.16 3.08
CA PRO A 151 -17.94 12.61 3.21
C PRO A 151 -17.91 11.11 3.55
N ASP A 152 -18.87 10.65 4.35
CA ASP A 152 -18.95 9.27 4.85
C ASP A 152 -19.70 8.32 3.90
N ALA A 153 -20.30 8.84 2.83
CA ALA A 153 -20.94 7.99 1.84
C ALA A 153 -19.92 7.08 1.15
N VAL A 154 -20.24 5.81 1.03
CA VAL A 154 -19.44 4.83 0.30
C VAL A 154 -19.43 5.16 -1.19
N CYS A 155 -18.28 5.11 -1.82
CA CYS A 155 -18.15 5.28 -3.27
C CYS A 155 -18.46 3.97 -3.99
N THR A 156 -19.26 4.07 -5.05
CA THR A 156 -19.43 2.97 -6.00
C THR A 156 -18.22 2.87 -6.94
N ARG A 157 -18.12 1.76 -7.65
CA ARG A 157 -17.08 1.54 -8.66
C ARG A 157 -17.13 2.61 -9.76
N ALA A 158 -18.34 2.97 -10.23
CA ALA A 158 -18.52 4.03 -11.21
C ALA A 158 -18.04 5.40 -10.69
N GLN A 159 -18.41 5.76 -9.47
CA GLN A 159 -17.95 7.02 -8.84
C GLN A 159 -16.43 7.04 -8.71
N SER A 160 -15.84 5.93 -8.32
CA SER A 160 -14.39 5.81 -8.13
C SER A 160 -13.63 6.04 -9.44
N VAL A 161 -14.02 5.37 -10.54
CA VAL A 161 -13.36 5.59 -11.83
C VAL A 161 -13.67 6.97 -12.40
N ALA A 162 -14.85 7.56 -12.12
CA ALA A 162 -15.17 8.92 -12.53
C ALA A 162 -14.26 9.96 -11.85
N PHE A 163 -13.92 9.78 -10.56
CA PHE A 163 -12.98 10.67 -9.88
C PHE A 163 -11.56 10.52 -10.44
N LEU A 164 -11.12 9.29 -10.68
CA LEU A 164 -9.82 9.03 -11.30
C LEU A 164 -9.73 9.58 -12.72
N TYR A 165 -10.78 9.40 -13.53
CA TYR A 165 -10.85 9.95 -14.89
C TYR A 165 -10.72 11.48 -14.90
N ARG A 166 -11.42 12.18 -14.00
CA ARG A 166 -11.31 13.64 -13.90
C ARG A 166 -9.95 14.11 -13.40
N ALA A 167 -9.26 13.28 -12.61
CA ALA A 167 -7.94 13.61 -12.09
C ALA A 167 -6.80 13.31 -13.08
N PHE A 168 -6.93 12.26 -13.88
CA PHE A 168 -5.82 11.71 -14.69
C PHE A 168 -6.20 11.40 -16.13
N GLY A 169 -7.51 11.33 -16.44
CA GLY A 169 -7.98 10.77 -17.68
C GLY A 169 -7.88 11.72 -18.87
N GLU A 170 -7.68 11.13 -20.03
CA GLU A 170 -7.84 11.76 -21.31
C GLU A 170 -9.04 11.13 -22.03
N LYS A 171 -9.65 11.89 -22.93
CA LYS A 171 -10.82 11.43 -23.67
C LYS A 171 -10.47 10.22 -24.53
N VAL A 172 -11.26 9.15 -24.40
CA VAL A 172 -11.17 7.95 -25.24
C VAL A 172 -12.32 7.93 -26.24
N ASN A 173 -12.09 7.32 -27.39
CA ASN A 173 -13.07 7.29 -28.47
C ASN A 173 -13.79 5.94 -28.58
N LYS A 174 -13.61 5.04 -27.62
CA LYS A 174 -14.16 3.69 -27.65
C LYS A 174 -15.03 3.44 -26.41
N ALA A 175 -16.23 2.89 -26.62
CA ALA A 175 -17.09 2.46 -25.53
C ALA A 175 -16.47 1.27 -24.76
N ALA A 176 -16.73 1.18 -23.46
CA ALA A 176 -16.19 0.11 -22.60
C ALA A 176 -16.72 -1.29 -22.91
N GLY A 177 -17.89 -1.40 -23.56
CA GLY A 177 -18.47 -2.67 -24.03
C GLY A 177 -19.12 -3.54 -22.95
N PHE A 178 -19.44 -2.97 -21.76
CA PHE A 178 -20.16 -3.66 -20.71
C PHE A 178 -21.67 -3.50 -20.86
N SER A 179 -22.41 -4.58 -20.63
CA SER A 179 -23.88 -4.59 -20.80
C SER A 179 -24.62 -3.81 -19.71
N ASP A 180 -23.98 -3.57 -18.57
CA ASP A 180 -24.50 -2.81 -17.43
C ASP A 180 -23.99 -1.36 -17.37
N VAL A 181 -23.34 -0.88 -18.45
CA VAL A 181 -22.88 0.50 -18.59
C VAL A 181 -23.61 1.14 -19.78
N SER A 182 -24.63 1.96 -19.48
CA SER A 182 -25.31 2.74 -20.52
C SER A 182 -24.36 3.76 -21.14
N ALA A 183 -24.45 3.95 -22.46
CA ALA A 183 -23.66 4.96 -23.17
C ALA A 183 -23.95 6.39 -22.68
N ASP A 184 -25.16 6.64 -22.17
CA ASP A 184 -25.60 7.94 -21.64
C ASP A 184 -25.29 8.11 -20.14
N ALA A 185 -24.70 7.12 -19.48
CA ALA A 185 -24.34 7.22 -18.09
C ALA A 185 -23.21 8.26 -17.88
N TYR A 186 -23.32 9.08 -16.82
CA TYR A 186 -22.31 10.13 -16.51
C TYR A 186 -20.89 9.58 -16.34
N TYR A 187 -20.76 8.28 -16.11
CA TYR A 187 -19.50 7.57 -15.90
C TYR A 187 -19.07 6.75 -17.13
N ALA A 188 -19.81 6.76 -18.23
CA ALA A 188 -19.52 5.91 -19.38
C ALA A 188 -18.11 6.15 -19.95
N ASP A 189 -17.73 7.41 -20.15
CA ASP A 189 -16.38 7.79 -20.62
C ASP A 189 -15.30 7.41 -19.60
N ALA A 190 -15.58 7.54 -18.31
CA ALA A 190 -14.65 7.18 -17.25
C ALA A 190 -14.41 5.67 -17.19
N VAL A 191 -15.46 4.86 -17.37
CA VAL A 191 -15.33 3.40 -17.45
C VAL A 191 -14.55 3.00 -18.69
N ALA A 192 -14.85 3.61 -19.84
CA ALA A 192 -14.12 3.36 -21.09
C ALA A 192 -12.63 3.68 -20.96
N TRP A 193 -12.30 4.85 -20.40
CA TRP A 193 -10.92 5.25 -20.11
C TRP A 193 -10.25 4.27 -19.14
N ALA A 194 -10.91 3.92 -18.04
CA ALA A 194 -10.33 3.05 -17.03
C ALA A 194 -9.98 1.65 -17.58
N VAL A 195 -10.79 1.13 -18.49
CA VAL A 195 -10.56 -0.17 -19.13
C VAL A 195 -9.47 -0.08 -20.19
N GLU A 196 -9.50 0.93 -21.05
CA GLU A 196 -8.50 1.12 -22.10
C GLU A 196 -7.08 1.30 -21.53
N ASN A 197 -6.98 2.00 -20.41
CA ASN A 197 -5.71 2.24 -19.73
C ASN A 197 -5.36 1.19 -18.65
N GLY A 198 -6.10 0.09 -18.57
CA GLY A 198 -5.83 -0.98 -17.60
C GLY A 198 -5.98 -0.55 -16.12
N VAL A 199 -6.62 0.58 -15.85
CA VAL A 199 -6.88 1.10 -14.49
C VAL A 199 -7.88 0.22 -13.76
N ALA A 200 -8.99 -0.13 -14.43
CA ALA A 200 -10.00 -1.04 -13.93
C ALA A 200 -10.40 -2.04 -15.00
N SER A 201 -10.99 -3.15 -14.58
CA SER A 201 -11.55 -4.17 -15.46
C SER A 201 -12.99 -4.51 -15.04
N GLY A 202 -13.71 -5.23 -15.88
CA GLY A 202 -14.98 -5.83 -15.51
C GLY A 202 -14.84 -6.91 -14.45
N ILE A 203 -15.97 -7.32 -13.88
CA ILE A 203 -16.06 -8.38 -12.86
C ILE A 203 -16.32 -9.77 -13.46
N GLY A 204 -16.33 -9.88 -14.80
CA GLY A 204 -16.71 -11.08 -15.54
C GLY A 204 -18.11 -10.98 -16.13
N GLY A 205 -18.45 -11.93 -17.02
CA GLY A 205 -19.79 -11.98 -17.63
C GLY A 205 -20.18 -10.78 -18.49
N GLY A 206 -19.21 -9.94 -18.93
CA GLY A 206 -19.50 -8.70 -19.66
C GLY A 206 -20.05 -7.57 -18.78
N LEU A 207 -19.81 -7.62 -17.47
CA LEU A 207 -20.28 -6.64 -16.47
C LEU A 207 -19.13 -5.83 -15.88
N PHE A 208 -19.39 -4.54 -15.66
CA PHE A 208 -18.51 -3.64 -14.88
C PHE A 208 -18.91 -3.53 -13.41
N ALA A 209 -20.17 -3.73 -13.10
CA ALA A 209 -20.80 -3.52 -11.80
C ALA A 209 -20.67 -2.06 -11.29
N PRO A 210 -21.22 -1.07 -12.02
CA PRO A 210 -21.04 0.35 -11.72
C PRO A 210 -21.54 0.75 -10.34
N ASP A 211 -22.61 0.15 -9.85
CA ASP A 211 -23.27 0.48 -8.59
C ASP A 211 -22.72 -0.30 -7.38
N GLN A 212 -21.80 -1.24 -7.63
CA GLN A 212 -21.19 -1.99 -6.54
C GLN A 212 -20.26 -1.08 -5.72
N ASP A 213 -20.32 -1.22 -4.38
CA ASP A 213 -19.39 -0.55 -3.48
C ASP A 213 -17.93 -0.86 -3.85
N CYS A 214 -17.09 0.16 -3.81
CA CYS A 214 -15.68 0.01 -4.10
C CYS A 214 -14.89 -0.13 -2.80
N ALA A 215 -14.18 -1.25 -2.65
CA ALA A 215 -13.34 -1.49 -1.48
C ALA A 215 -12.05 -0.66 -1.54
N ARG A 216 -11.47 -0.36 -0.37
CA ARG A 216 -10.22 0.44 -0.26
C ARG A 216 -9.07 -0.17 -1.06
N GLY A 217 -8.91 -1.50 -1.06
CA GLY A 217 -7.91 -2.19 -1.87
C GLY A 217 -8.12 -2.00 -3.37
N GLN A 218 -9.38 -1.99 -3.84
CA GLN A 218 -9.71 -1.70 -5.23
C GLN A 218 -9.38 -0.26 -5.62
N ILE A 219 -9.77 0.71 -4.77
CA ILE A 219 -9.49 2.14 -5.01
C ILE A 219 -7.99 2.39 -5.13
N VAL A 220 -7.19 1.87 -4.19
CA VAL A 220 -5.74 2.07 -4.22
C VAL A 220 -5.11 1.37 -5.42
N ALA A 221 -5.60 0.18 -5.81
CA ALA A 221 -5.14 -0.49 -7.03
C ALA A 221 -5.47 0.31 -8.30
N PHE A 222 -6.67 0.90 -8.39
CA PHE A 222 -7.04 1.77 -9.51
C PHE A 222 -6.18 3.04 -9.54
N LEU A 223 -5.99 3.69 -8.40
CA LEU A 223 -5.15 4.88 -8.28
C LEU A 223 -3.69 4.60 -8.68
N TYR A 224 -3.12 3.51 -8.20
CA TYR A 224 -1.76 3.10 -8.52
C TYR A 224 -1.58 2.89 -10.03
N ARG A 225 -2.49 2.15 -10.67
CA ARG A 225 -2.45 1.91 -12.11
C ARG A 225 -2.62 3.20 -12.91
N ALA A 226 -3.55 4.08 -12.51
CA ALA A 226 -3.72 5.38 -13.15
C ALA A 226 -2.47 6.25 -13.02
N TYR A 227 -1.77 6.17 -11.87
CA TYR A 227 -0.54 6.92 -11.62
C TYR A 227 0.65 6.40 -12.44
N GLN A 228 0.75 5.08 -12.67
CA GLN A 228 1.80 4.47 -13.49
C GLN A 228 1.68 4.80 -14.98
N ASN A 229 0.51 5.19 -15.46
CA ASN A 229 0.23 5.52 -16.85
C ASN A 229 0.40 7.02 -17.19
N LYS A 230 0.96 7.81 -16.25
CA LYS A 230 1.21 9.26 -16.43
C LYS A 230 2.43 9.56 -17.27
#